data_565718e113006644e5fe82d1c93e6602
#
_entry.id   565718e113006644e5fe82d1c93e6602
#
_cell.length_a   1.000
_cell.length_b   1.000
_cell.length_c   1.000
_cell.angle_alpha   90.00
_cell.angle_beta   90.00
_cell.angle_gamma   90.00
#
_symmetry.space_group_name_H-M   'P 1'
#
loop_
_entity.id
_entity.type
_entity.pdbx_description
1 polymer ?
#
loop_
_entity_poly.entity_id
_entity_poly.type
_entity_poly.pdbx_seq_one_letter_code
_entity_poly.pdbx_strand_id
1 'polypeptide(L)'
;MALIRDAARVCKSKNAGPFELTVDVVFDDAETFQRVKATGVLCPELFARLYNVPAEHVLFTPYDAAFAFKATFPRLVPSGDFGDTDVYGCQQHAPLLDVDLPI
;
A
#
# COMPACT_ATOMS: atom_id res chain seq x y z
N MET A 1 1.21 -14.44 -13.40
CA MET A 1 0.36 -13.40 -12.79
C MET A 1 -0.06 -13.83 -11.39
N ALA A 2 0.11 -12.97 -10.43
CA ALA A 2 -0.28 -13.25 -9.04
C ALA A 2 -0.94 -12.02 -8.43
N LEU A 3 -2.02 -12.24 -7.69
CA LEU A 3 -2.64 -11.17 -6.90
C LEU A 3 -1.76 -10.85 -5.70
N ILE A 4 -1.77 -9.60 -5.25
CA ILE A 4 -1.02 -9.22 -4.04
C ILE A 4 -1.43 -10.09 -2.86
N ARG A 5 -2.73 -10.40 -2.70
CA ARG A 5 -3.21 -11.25 -1.60
C ARG A 5 -2.54 -12.62 -1.55
N ASP A 6 -2.10 -13.14 -2.70
CA ASP A 6 -1.48 -14.47 -2.80
C ASP A 6 0.04 -14.41 -2.78
N ALA A 7 0.63 -13.31 -3.28
CA ALA A 7 2.08 -13.17 -3.43
C ALA A 7 2.75 -12.55 -2.20
N ALA A 8 2.06 -11.63 -1.51
CA ALA A 8 2.60 -10.95 -0.35
C ALA A 8 2.42 -11.78 0.91
N ARG A 9 3.43 -11.76 1.78
CA ARG A 9 3.33 -12.32 3.12
C ARG A 9 2.38 -11.51 3.99
N VAL A 10 2.49 -10.18 3.90
CA VAL A 10 1.67 -9.24 4.67
C VAL A 10 1.27 -8.09 3.76
N CYS A 11 0.01 -7.72 3.80
CA CYS A 11 -0.49 -6.48 3.23
C CYS A 11 -1.37 -5.84 4.30
N LYS A 12 -0.95 -4.68 4.81
CA LYS A 12 -1.62 -4.05 5.95
C LYS A 12 -1.64 -2.54 5.81
N SER A 13 -2.53 -1.90 6.56
CA SER A 13 -2.61 -0.45 6.64
C SER A 13 -2.76 -0.01 8.08
N LYS A 14 -2.37 1.23 8.34
CA LYS A 14 -2.57 1.89 9.64
C LYS A 14 -2.52 3.40 9.44
N ASN A 15 -3.04 4.15 10.42
CA ASN A 15 -2.92 5.59 10.42
C ASN A 15 -1.45 6.03 10.59
N ALA A 16 -1.10 7.10 9.87
CA ALA A 16 0.12 7.87 10.10
C ALA A 16 -0.33 9.27 10.56
N GLY A 17 -0.91 9.33 11.77
CA GLY A 17 -1.64 10.50 12.25
C GLY A 17 -3.10 10.47 11.78
N PRO A 18 -3.93 11.47 12.16
CA PRO A 18 -5.36 11.45 11.87
C PRO A 18 -5.69 11.70 10.40
N PHE A 19 -4.78 12.32 9.63
CA PHE A 19 -5.06 12.75 8.27
C PHE A 19 -4.35 11.92 7.20
N GLU A 20 -3.47 11.00 7.60
CA GLU A 20 -2.69 10.20 6.68
C GLU A 20 -2.80 8.72 6.99
N LEU A 21 -2.53 7.92 5.95
CA LEU A 21 -2.56 6.46 5.99
C LEU A 21 -1.23 5.92 5.51
N THR A 22 -0.73 4.88 6.17
CA THR A 22 0.43 4.12 5.69
C THR A 22 -0.03 2.72 5.31
N VAL A 23 0.40 2.26 4.13
CA VAL A 23 0.17 0.90 3.65
C VAL A 23 1.50 0.21 3.48
N ASP A 24 1.62 -1.01 3.99
CA ASP A 24 2.81 -1.85 3.86
C ASP A 24 2.48 -3.13 3.11
N VAL A 25 3.32 -3.47 2.11
CA VAL A 25 3.26 -4.73 1.40
C VAL A 25 4.60 -5.43 1.60
N VAL A 26 4.61 -6.58 2.26
CA VAL A 26 5.83 -7.31 2.65
C VAL A 26 5.85 -8.66 1.95
N PHE A 27 7.01 -9.01 1.37
CA PHE A 27 7.22 -10.30 0.70
C PHE A 27 8.10 -11.22 1.54
N ASP A 28 8.06 -12.53 1.25
CA ASP A 28 8.76 -13.53 2.05
C ASP A 28 10.27 -13.56 1.84
N ASP A 29 10.72 -13.25 0.62
CA ASP A 29 12.12 -13.39 0.26
C ASP A 29 12.59 -12.30 -0.70
N ALA A 30 13.91 -12.19 -0.82
CA ALA A 30 14.54 -11.17 -1.67
C ALA A 30 14.20 -11.38 -3.15
N GLU A 31 14.12 -12.63 -3.61
CA GLU A 31 13.86 -12.92 -5.02
C GLU A 31 12.49 -12.40 -5.45
N THR A 32 11.45 -12.73 -4.69
CA THR A 32 10.09 -12.26 -4.96
C THR A 32 10.02 -10.75 -4.89
N PHE A 33 10.62 -10.14 -3.86
CA PHE A 33 10.66 -8.70 -3.71
C PHE A 33 11.29 -8.01 -4.92
N GLN A 34 12.45 -8.51 -5.38
CA GLN A 34 13.15 -7.91 -6.53
C GLN A 34 12.37 -8.09 -7.83
N ARG A 35 11.71 -9.23 -8.01
CA ARG A 35 10.84 -9.45 -9.16
C ARG A 35 9.69 -8.47 -9.20
N VAL A 36 9.02 -8.27 -8.07
CA VAL A 36 7.92 -7.29 -7.95
C VAL A 36 8.44 -5.88 -8.21
N LYS A 37 9.58 -5.52 -7.62
CA LYS A 37 10.19 -4.20 -7.80
C LYS A 37 10.50 -3.93 -9.28
N ALA A 38 11.00 -4.93 -9.99
CA ALA A 38 11.34 -4.80 -11.39
C ALA A 38 10.12 -4.58 -12.30
N THR A 39 8.93 -5.02 -11.88
CA THR A 39 7.71 -4.80 -12.67
C THR A 39 7.29 -3.34 -12.72
N GLY A 40 7.65 -2.55 -11.72
CA GLY A 40 7.21 -1.16 -11.60
C GLY A 40 5.73 -0.97 -11.29
N VAL A 41 4.99 -2.05 -11.03
CA VAL A 41 3.54 -1.97 -10.75
C VAL A 41 3.27 -1.23 -9.44
N LEU A 42 4.03 -1.53 -8.39
CA LEU A 42 3.94 -0.79 -7.13
C LEU A 42 4.73 0.50 -7.27
N CYS A 43 4.01 1.61 -7.38
CA CYS A 43 4.56 2.94 -7.63
C CYS A 43 3.58 3.99 -7.10
N PRO A 44 4.00 5.27 -6.95
CA PRO A 44 3.10 6.32 -6.47
C PRO A 44 1.80 6.42 -7.28
N GLU A 45 1.86 6.25 -8.59
CA GLU A 45 0.69 6.39 -9.47
C GLU A 45 -0.35 5.32 -9.20
N LEU A 46 0.06 4.10 -8.84
CA LEU A 46 -0.87 3.04 -8.47
C LEU A 46 -1.70 3.44 -7.24
N PHE A 47 -1.01 3.93 -6.19
CA PHE A 47 -1.68 4.34 -4.96
C PHE A 47 -2.58 5.54 -5.20
N ALA A 48 -2.13 6.49 -6.03
CA ALA A 48 -2.93 7.65 -6.40
C ALA A 48 -4.25 7.24 -7.04
N ARG A 49 -4.20 6.27 -7.95
CA ARG A 49 -5.38 5.77 -8.64
C ARG A 49 -6.31 4.98 -7.73
N LEU A 50 -5.75 4.08 -6.91
CA LEU A 50 -6.55 3.23 -6.03
C LEU A 50 -7.23 4.02 -4.91
N TYR A 51 -6.56 5.04 -4.39
CA TYR A 51 -7.03 5.79 -3.22
C TYR A 51 -7.55 7.18 -3.55
N ASN A 52 -7.59 7.53 -4.85
CA ASN A 52 -8.11 8.80 -5.33
C ASN A 52 -7.44 10.01 -4.68
N VAL A 53 -6.12 10.00 -4.70
CA VAL A 53 -5.29 11.10 -4.21
C VAL A 53 -4.28 11.51 -5.29
N PRO A 54 -3.77 12.76 -5.29
CA PRO A 54 -2.72 13.15 -6.23
C PRO A 54 -1.44 12.33 -6.02
N ALA A 55 -0.80 11.90 -7.11
CA ALA A 55 0.41 11.10 -7.03
C ALA A 55 1.54 11.83 -6.29
N GLU A 56 1.62 13.15 -6.40
CA GLU A 56 2.59 13.98 -5.69
C GLU A 56 2.41 13.96 -4.17
N HIS A 57 1.24 13.53 -3.67
CA HIS A 57 0.98 13.39 -2.24
C HIS A 57 1.27 11.97 -1.73
N VAL A 58 1.71 11.06 -2.59
CA VAL A 58 2.07 9.71 -2.20
C VAL A 58 3.57 9.64 -1.92
N LEU A 59 3.93 9.38 -0.68
CA LEU A 59 5.32 9.08 -0.31
C LEU A 59 5.51 7.57 -0.42
N PHE A 60 6.24 7.15 -1.45
CA PHE A 60 6.46 5.73 -1.73
C PHE A 60 7.92 5.38 -1.51
N THR A 61 8.17 4.34 -0.70
CA THR A 61 9.53 3.92 -0.36
C THR A 61 9.65 2.40 -0.37
N PRO A 62 10.52 1.81 -1.21
CA PRO A 62 10.89 0.42 -1.08
C PRO A 62 11.92 0.26 0.06
N TYR A 63 11.76 -0.78 0.87
CA TYR A 63 12.69 -1.14 1.94
C TYR A 63 13.29 -2.50 1.63
N ASP A 64 14.44 -2.52 0.98
CA ASP A 64 15.09 -3.74 0.51
C ASP A 64 15.43 -4.69 1.66
N ALA A 65 15.87 -4.16 2.79
CA ALA A 65 16.24 -4.97 3.96
C ALA A 65 15.04 -5.73 4.58
N ALA A 66 13.83 -5.23 4.38
CA ALA A 66 12.62 -5.84 4.92
C ALA A 66 11.77 -6.53 3.85
N PHE A 67 12.20 -6.52 2.59
CA PHE A 67 11.45 -7.04 1.44
C PHE A 67 10.06 -6.40 1.35
N ALA A 68 9.97 -5.10 1.61
CA ALA A 68 8.72 -4.39 1.79
C ALA A 68 8.64 -3.15 0.90
N PHE A 69 7.39 -2.79 0.57
CA PHE A 69 7.06 -1.50 -0.02
C PHE A 69 6.15 -0.76 0.95
N LYS A 70 6.41 0.54 1.13
CA LYS A 70 5.61 1.39 2.01
C LYS A 70 5.11 2.59 1.23
N ALA A 71 3.82 2.90 1.38
CA ALA A 71 3.23 4.12 0.84
C ALA A 71 2.49 4.87 1.93
N THR A 72 2.70 6.19 1.99
CA THR A 72 1.99 7.07 2.91
C THR A 72 1.31 8.16 2.09
N PHE A 73 0.03 8.40 2.35
CA PHE A 73 -0.77 9.37 1.60
C PHE A 73 -1.94 9.86 2.44
N PRO A 74 -2.59 10.99 2.04
CA PRO A 74 -3.72 11.52 2.78
C PRO A 74 -4.93 10.59 2.77
N ARG A 75 -5.64 10.51 3.89
CA ARG A 75 -6.93 9.82 3.96
C ARG A 75 -8.02 10.71 3.36
N LEU A 76 -8.96 10.11 2.63
CA LEU A 76 -10.14 10.84 2.12
C LEU A 76 -11.04 11.28 3.29
N VAL A 77 -11.16 10.41 4.30
CA VAL A 77 -11.89 10.72 5.53
C VAL A 77 -10.89 10.69 6.67
N PRO A 78 -10.66 11.81 7.38
CA PRO A 78 -9.75 11.84 8.53
C PRO A 78 -10.19 10.85 9.62
N SER A 79 -9.21 10.31 10.33
CA SER A 79 -9.46 9.34 11.39
C SER A 79 -10.36 9.94 12.48
N GLY A 80 -11.45 9.22 12.79
CA GLY A 80 -12.40 9.66 13.81
C GLY A 80 -13.37 10.74 13.37
N ASP A 81 -13.28 11.18 12.11
CA ASP A 81 -14.20 12.18 11.58
C ASP A 81 -15.57 11.58 11.27
N PHE A 82 -16.56 12.45 11.07
CA PHE A 82 -17.91 12.01 10.71
C PHE A 82 -17.87 11.24 9.38
N GLY A 83 -18.42 10.03 9.41
CA GLY A 83 -18.39 9.16 8.24
C GLY A 83 -17.21 8.19 8.18
N ASP A 84 -16.26 8.27 9.14
CA ASP A 84 -15.16 7.32 9.20
C ASP A 84 -15.66 5.97 9.73
N THR A 85 -15.44 4.92 8.92
CA THR A 85 -15.80 3.54 9.28
C THR A 85 -14.57 2.71 9.68
N ASP A 86 -13.38 3.32 9.72
CA ASP A 86 -12.11 2.64 10.01
C ASP A 86 -11.16 3.58 10.75
N VAL A 87 -11.43 3.78 12.05
CA VAL A 87 -10.71 4.77 12.87
C VAL A 87 -9.20 4.51 12.91
N TYR A 88 -8.79 3.25 12.99
CA TYR A 88 -7.36 2.90 13.09
C TYR A 88 -6.67 2.80 11.73
N GLY A 89 -7.42 2.85 10.63
CA GLY A 89 -6.86 2.71 9.30
C GLY A 89 -6.42 1.28 8.95
N CYS A 90 -6.91 0.27 9.67
CA CYS A 90 -6.45 -1.11 9.51
C CYS A 90 -7.10 -1.85 8.34
N GLN A 91 -8.17 -1.31 7.75
CA GLN A 91 -8.90 -1.92 6.65
C GLN A 91 -8.64 -1.26 5.30
N GLN A 92 -7.80 -0.24 5.24
CA GLN A 92 -7.59 0.56 4.03
C GLN A 92 -6.73 -0.15 2.97
N HIS A 93 -6.09 -1.26 3.31
CA HIS A 93 -5.28 -2.03 2.37
C HIS A 93 -6.12 -2.87 1.38
N ALA A 94 -7.42 -3.01 1.61
CA ALA A 94 -8.27 -3.89 0.82
C ALA A 94 -8.19 -3.68 -0.71
N PRO A 95 -8.13 -2.44 -1.23
CA PRO A 95 -8.01 -2.25 -2.69
C PRO A 95 -6.74 -2.85 -3.30
N LEU A 96 -5.67 -3.01 -2.50
CA LEU A 96 -4.41 -3.59 -2.98
C LEU A 96 -4.48 -5.10 -3.16
N LEU A 97 -5.35 -5.78 -2.43
CA LEU A 97 -5.37 -7.25 -2.40
C LEU A 97 -5.63 -7.86 -3.78
N ASP A 98 -6.35 -7.16 -4.63
CA ASP A 98 -6.73 -7.63 -5.97
C ASP A 98 -5.84 -7.07 -7.08
N VAL A 99 -4.75 -6.40 -6.76
CA VAL A 99 -3.81 -5.90 -7.76
C VAL A 99 -3.00 -7.07 -8.31
N ASP A 100 -2.96 -7.19 -9.64
CA ASP A 100 -2.16 -8.21 -10.32
C ASP A 100 -0.70 -7.80 -10.42
N LEU A 101 0.17 -8.72 -10.04
CA LEU A 101 1.61 -8.58 -10.22
C LEU A 101 2.04 -9.52 -11.34
N PRO A 102 2.67 -9.00 -12.42
CA PRO A 102 3.10 -9.83 -13.55
C PRO A 102 4.40 -10.60 -13.24
N ILE A 103 4.32 -11.47 -12.28
CA ILE A 103 5.46 -12.28 -11.83
C ILE A 103 5.21 -13.77 -12.03
#